data_f4c5b827d71efadb6eccac89ccd09d4f
#
_entry.id   f4c5b827d71efadb6eccac89ccd09d4f
#
_cell.length_a   1.000
_cell.length_b   1.000
_cell.length_c   1.000
_cell.angle_alpha   90.00
_cell.angle_beta   90.00
_cell.angle_gamma   90.00
#
_symmetry.space_group_name_H-M   'P 1'
#
loop_
_entity.id
_entity.type
_entity.pdbx_description
1 polymer ?
#
loop_
_entity_poly.entity_id
_entity_poly.type
_entity_poly.pdbx_seq_one_letter_code
_entity_poly.pdbx_strand_id
1 'polypeptide(L)'
;MQQFPLYKQHDSMLCGITCLRMVCKHFGVSYSAEFLSSLCIEGREGISLLALSKGSTRIGLKNECGLVGITEIQNILPCILHWNQNHFVVLYKVKKGKTFYIADPAKGLVKYNLEEFKKHWVSTQSGGEEKGIAMFLEPTPAFYEKKMDEEPKEERSFKFLFGYIKQYLKYYNAIKFNGMDINLENSIVNYIESICK
;
A
#
# COMPACT_ATOMS: atom_id res chain seq x y z
N MET A 1 10.02 -1.28 24.19
CA MET A 1 10.16 -1.49 22.72
C MET A 1 8.97 -0.83 22.06
N GLN A 2 9.22 0.11 21.17
CA GLN A 2 8.14 0.78 20.43
C GLN A 2 7.44 -0.25 19.52
N GLN A 3 6.11 -0.28 19.56
CA GLN A 3 5.32 -1.16 18.72
C GLN A 3 5.43 -0.69 17.26
N PHE A 4 5.48 -1.61 16.30
CA PHE A 4 5.49 -1.25 14.88
C PHE A 4 4.18 -0.52 14.53
N PRO A 5 4.22 0.60 13.81
CA PRO A 5 3.02 1.33 13.45
C PRO A 5 2.08 0.47 12.62
N LEU A 6 0.79 0.54 12.94
CA LEU A 6 -0.25 -0.21 12.25
C LEU A 6 -1.36 0.73 11.78
N TYR A 7 -1.65 0.68 10.50
CA TYR A 7 -2.82 1.29 9.89
C TYR A 7 -3.70 0.19 9.28
N LYS A 8 -5.01 0.33 9.40
CA LYS A 8 -5.97 -0.55 8.73
C LYS A 8 -6.35 0.02 7.38
N GLN A 9 -6.46 -0.84 6.38
CA GLN A 9 -7.00 -0.46 5.07
C GLN A 9 -8.52 -0.30 5.16
N HIS A 10 -9.04 0.68 4.46
CA HIS A 10 -10.50 0.87 4.31
C HIS A 10 -11.04 0.12 3.09
N ASP A 11 -10.17 -0.16 2.13
CA ASP A 11 -10.46 -0.84 0.88
C ASP A 11 -9.34 -1.85 0.57
N SER A 12 -9.70 -3.00 0.00
CA SER A 12 -8.76 -4.05 -0.41
C SER A 12 -7.73 -3.56 -1.44
N MET A 13 -8.09 -2.57 -2.26
CA MET A 13 -7.21 -1.98 -3.26
C MET A 13 -6.11 -1.08 -2.67
N LEU A 14 -6.25 -0.65 -1.42
CA LEU A 14 -5.31 0.24 -0.73
C LEU A 14 -4.29 -0.49 0.15
N CYS A 15 -4.21 -1.82 0.07
CA CYS A 15 -3.28 -2.59 0.91
C CYS A 15 -1.82 -2.13 0.73
N GLY A 16 -1.38 -1.91 -0.52
CA GLY A 16 -0.02 -1.44 -0.81
C GLY A 16 0.27 -0.04 -0.27
N ILE A 17 -0.66 0.91 -0.44
CA ILE A 17 -0.54 2.27 0.13
C ILE A 17 -0.47 2.22 1.64
N THR A 18 -1.32 1.42 2.27
CA THR A 18 -1.34 1.27 3.72
C THR A 18 -0.03 0.68 4.24
N CYS A 19 0.56 -0.29 3.51
CA CYS A 19 1.89 -0.81 3.81
C CYS A 19 2.96 0.27 3.70
N LEU A 20 2.98 1.03 2.62
CA LEU A 20 3.94 2.14 2.43
C LEU A 20 3.80 3.18 3.54
N ARG A 21 2.57 3.54 3.93
CA ARG A 21 2.28 4.45 5.04
C ARG A 21 2.88 3.94 6.37
N MET A 22 2.72 2.64 6.66
CA MET A 22 3.30 2.01 7.86
C MET A 22 4.83 2.07 7.86
N VAL A 23 5.46 1.81 6.72
CA VAL A 23 6.92 1.88 6.56
C VAL A 23 7.44 3.32 6.73
N CYS A 24 6.78 4.31 6.11
CA CYS A 24 7.12 5.72 6.28
C CYS A 24 7.03 6.14 7.75
N LYS A 25 5.97 5.76 8.44
CA LYS A 25 5.81 6.05 9.88
C LYS A 25 6.88 5.38 10.73
N HIS A 26 7.28 4.16 10.39
CA HIS A 26 8.39 3.47 11.05
C HIS A 26 9.71 4.25 10.90
N PHE A 27 9.97 4.84 9.75
CA PHE A 27 11.13 5.71 9.50
C PHE A 27 10.97 7.13 10.07
N GLY A 28 9.85 7.43 10.74
CA GLY A 28 9.65 8.69 11.47
C GLY A 28 8.91 9.78 10.69
N VAL A 29 8.45 9.49 9.46
CA VAL A 29 7.68 10.46 8.67
C VAL A 29 6.25 9.93 8.46
N SER A 30 5.26 10.81 8.70
CA SER A 30 3.85 10.48 8.51
C SER A 30 3.33 11.07 7.20
N TYR A 31 2.60 10.24 6.44
CA TYR A 31 1.90 10.66 5.23
C TYR A 31 0.44 10.23 5.29
N SER A 32 -0.45 11.01 4.69
CA SER A 32 -1.84 10.60 4.52
C SER A 32 -1.96 9.51 3.44
N ALA A 33 -3.02 8.71 3.50
CA ALA A 33 -3.28 7.69 2.49
C ALA A 33 -3.58 8.33 1.13
N GLU A 34 -4.29 9.47 1.13
CA GLU A 34 -4.63 10.25 -0.06
C GLU A 34 -3.40 10.76 -0.78
N PHE A 35 -2.44 11.35 -0.02
CA PHE A 35 -1.20 11.83 -0.59
C PHE A 35 -0.40 10.68 -1.22
N LEU A 36 -0.18 9.59 -0.51
CA LEU A 36 0.54 8.43 -1.06
C LEU A 36 -0.19 7.84 -2.26
N SER A 37 -1.52 7.75 -2.21
CA SER A 37 -2.32 7.28 -3.36
C SER A 37 -2.12 8.17 -4.58
N SER A 38 -2.09 9.49 -4.42
CA SER A 38 -1.88 10.42 -5.55
C SER A 38 -0.53 10.24 -6.24
N LEU A 39 0.46 9.72 -5.52
CA LEU A 39 1.79 9.43 -6.07
C LEU A 39 1.90 8.05 -6.73
N CYS A 40 1.05 7.10 -6.34
CA CYS A 40 1.17 5.69 -6.72
C CYS A 40 0.15 5.23 -7.75
N ILE A 41 -0.75 6.11 -8.22
CA ILE A 41 -1.83 5.71 -9.13
C ILE A 41 -1.32 5.55 -10.55
N GLU A 42 -1.23 4.30 -11.01
CA GLU A 42 -1.06 3.92 -12.42
C GLU A 42 -1.84 2.61 -12.68
N GLY A 43 -3.19 2.66 -12.86
CA GLY A 43 -3.92 1.49 -13.32
C GLY A 43 -5.32 1.28 -12.73
N ARG A 44 -6.07 0.34 -13.33
CA ARG A 44 -7.47 0.05 -13.03
C ARG A 44 -7.71 -1.03 -11.97
N GLU A 45 -6.68 -1.80 -11.59
CA GLU A 45 -6.83 -3.04 -10.81
C GLU A 45 -6.09 -3.00 -9.46
N GLY A 46 -6.14 -1.86 -8.76
CA GLY A 46 -5.39 -1.67 -7.53
C GLY A 46 -3.97 -1.15 -7.77
N ILE A 47 -3.17 -1.15 -6.72
CA ILE A 47 -1.82 -0.59 -6.77
C ILE A 47 -0.81 -1.68 -7.07
N SER A 48 -0.14 -1.56 -8.21
CA SER A 48 0.94 -2.47 -8.59
C SER A 48 2.21 -2.22 -7.78
N LEU A 49 3.07 -3.23 -7.69
CA LEU A 49 4.39 -3.09 -7.06
C LEU A 49 5.24 -2.00 -7.75
N LEU A 50 5.12 -1.86 -9.07
CA LEU A 50 5.78 -0.81 -9.83
C LEU A 50 5.29 0.59 -9.44
N ALA A 51 3.98 0.76 -9.25
CA ALA A 51 3.40 2.03 -8.81
C ALA A 51 3.85 2.39 -7.38
N LEU A 52 3.93 1.40 -6.47
CA LEU A 52 4.51 1.59 -5.14
C LEU A 52 5.98 2.00 -5.20
N SER A 53 6.77 1.35 -6.06
CA SER A 53 8.18 1.68 -6.27
C SER A 53 8.36 3.13 -6.74
N LYS A 54 7.61 3.55 -7.76
CA LYS A 54 7.65 4.93 -8.27
C LYS A 54 7.19 5.94 -7.21
N GLY A 55 6.11 5.65 -6.49
CA GLY A 55 5.62 6.51 -5.40
C GLY A 55 6.63 6.65 -4.26
N SER A 56 7.27 5.55 -3.87
CA SER A 56 8.32 5.54 -2.85
C SER A 56 9.52 6.40 -3.24
N THR A 57 9.97 6.33 -4.49
CA THR A 57 11.05 7.18 -5.00
C THR A 57 10.68 8.66 -4.94
N ARG A 58 9.44 8.99 -5.28
CA ARG A 58 8.95 10.39 -5.24
C ARG A 58 8.96 11.01 -3.84
N ILE A 59 8.81 10.22 -2.80
CA ILE A 59 8.92 10.68 -1.40
C ILE A 59 10.33 10.59 -0.82
N GLY A 60 11.32 10.18 -1.62
CA GLY A 60 12.71 10.11 -1.19
C GLY A 60 13.12 8.78 -0.55
N LEU A 61 12.37 7.72 -0.73
CA LEU A 61 12.79 6.36 -0.38
C LEU A 61 13.53 5.72 -1.56
N LYS A 62 14.74 5.23 -1.32
CA LYS A 62 15.38 4.27 -2.22
C LYS A 62 14.65 2.94 -2.06
N ASN A 63 14.39 2.26 -3.17
CA ASN A 63 13.71 0.98 -3.13
C ASN A 63 14.24 0.02 -4.19
N GLU A 64 14.16 -1.27 -3.86
CA GLU A 64 14.49 -2.38 -4.75
C GLU A 64 13.41 -3.45 -4.64
N CYS A 65 12.95 -3.94 -5.79
CA CYS A 65 11.93 -5.00 -5.88
C CYS A 65 12.53 -6.22 -6.55
N GLY A 66 12.28 -7.40 -6.00
CA GLY A 66 12.80 -8.62 -6.59
C GLY A 66 12.24 -9.90 -5.99
N LEU A 67 12.61 -11.00 -6.65
CA LEU A 67 12.44 -12.35 -6.15
C LEU A 67 13.60 -12.69 -5.23
N VAL A 68 13.32 -12.95 -3.96
CA VAL A 68 14.34 -13.19 -2.93
C VAL A 68 14.03 -14.45 -2.14
N GLY A 69 15.05 -15.05 -1.56
CA GLY A 69 14.95 -16.21 -0.69
C GLY A 69 14.67 -15.85 0.77
N ILE A 70 14.38 -16.86 1.56
CA ILE A 70 14.09 -16.73 3.00
C ILE A 70 15.25 -16.12 3.80
N THR A 71 16.48 -16.41 3.42
CA THR A 71 17.67 -15.90 4.10
C THR A 71 17.93 -14.42 3.79
N GLU A 72 17.65 -14.02 2.58
CA GLU A 72 17.89 -12.66 2.11
C GLU A 72 16.89 -11.65 2.70
N ILE A 73 15.61 -12.05 2.79
CA ILE A 73 14.52 -11.18 3.27
C ILE A 73 14.71 -10.72 4.72
N GLN A 74 15.53 -11.41 5.50
CA GLN A 74 15.77 -11.09 6.92
C GLN A 74 16.75 -9.93 7.12
N ASN A 75 17.52 -9.58 6.08
CA ASN A 75 18.63 -8.64 6.20
C ASN A 75 18.20 -7.18 6.14
N ILE A 76 17.10 -6.88 5.45
CA ILE A 76 16.61 -5.50 5.23
C ILE A 76 15.16 -5.41 5.67
N LEU A 77 14.94 -4.90 6.86
CA LEU A 77 13.61 -4.74 7.45
C LEU A 77 13.38 -3.27 7.88
N PRO A 78 12.16 -2.76 7.79
CA PRO A 78 10.96 -3.40 7.25
C PRO A 78 10.96 -3.50 5.74
N CYS A 79 10.26 -4.51 5.18
CA CYS A 79 10.04 -4.63 3.75
C CYS A 79 8.57 -4.95 3.44
N ILE A 80 8.11 -4.57 2.25
CA ILE A 80 6.76 -4.88 1.76
C ILE A 80 6.81 -6.19 0.98
N LEU A 81 5.90 -7.10 1.28
CA LEU A 81 5.81 -8.41 0.66
C LEU A 81 4.56 -8.52 -0.21
N HIS A 82 4.70 -9.18 -1.35
CA HIS A 82 3.55 -9.65 -2.13
C HIS A 82 3.03 -10.95 -1.51
N TRP A 83 1.83 -10.91 -0.99
CA TRP A 83 1.23 -11.91 -0.12
C TRP A 83 0.04 -12.58 -0.78
N ASN A 84 -0.03 -13.90 -0.77
CA ASN A 84 -1.09 -14.67 -1.45
C ASN A 84 -1.31 -14.27 -2.92
N GLN A 85 -0.33 -13.69 -3.58
CA GLN A 85 -0.35 -13.22 -4.98
C GLN A 85 -1.37 -12.09 -5.30
N ASN A 86 -2.08 -11.56 -4.31
CA ASN A 86 -3.10 -10.52 -4.51
C ASN A 86 -3.16 -9.47 -3.39
N HIS A 87 -2.24 -9.53 -2.42
CA HIS A 87 -2.24 -8.66 -1.25
C HIS A 87 -0.85 -8.14 -0.92
N PHE A 88 -0.74 -7.04 -0.20
CA PHE A 88 0.52 -6.52 0.33
C PHE A 88 0.50 -6.48 1.85
N VAL A 89 1.60 -6.88 2.46
CA VAL A 89 1.83 -6.82 3.91
C VAL A 89 3.23 -6.31 4.21
N VAL A 90 3.50 -5.89 5.44
CA VAL A 90 4.84 -5.49 5.87
C VAL A 90 5.46 -6.56 6.77
N LEU A 91 6.60 -7.10 6.38
CA LEU A 91 7.47 -7.85 7.29
C LEU A 91 8.35 -6.85 8.04
N TYR A 92 8.17 -6.73 9.35
CA TYR A 92 8.89 -5.73 10.14
C TYR A 92 9.89 -6.32 11.15
N LYS A 93 9.83 -7.63 11.39
CA LYS A 93 10.75 -8.30 12.30
C LYS A 93 10.81 -9.79 12.03
N VAL A 94 12.01 -10.36 12.13
CA VAL A 94 12.23 -11.81 12.14
C VAL A 94 12.98 -12.19 13.43
N LYS A 95 12.57 -13.26 14.10
CA LYS A 95 13.21 -13.75 15.32
C LYS A 95 13.79 -15.11 15.08
N LYS A 96 15.13 -15.21 15.18
CA LYS A 96 15.91 -16.45 15.02
C LYS A 96 15.64 -17.22 13.73
N GLY A 97 15.26 -16.53 12.64
CA GLY A 97 14.90 -17.17 11.38
C GLY A 97 13.66 -18.07 11.41
N LYS A 98 12.90 -18.07 12.51
CA LYS A 98 11.79 -19.01 12.75
C LYS A 98 10.44 -18.36 12.94
N THR A 99 10.41 -17.10 13.38
CA THR A 99 9.17 -16.37 13.64
C THR A 99 9.18 -15.07 12.88
N PHE A 100 8.18 -14.89 12.03
CA PHE A 100 8.00 -13.74 11.14
C PHE A 100 6.86 -12.87 11.66
N TYR A 101 7.14 -11.59 11.86
CA TYR A 101 6.19 -10.62 12.40
C TYR A 101 5.71 -9.74 11.25
N ILE A 102 4.44 -9.84 10.96
CA ILE A 102 3.76 -9.20 9.84
C ILE A 102 2.81 -8.12 10.34
N ALA A 103 2.86 -6.95 9.76
CA ALA A 103 1.81 -5.95 9.84
C ALA A 103 0.94 -6.07 8.57
N ASP A 104 -0.21 -6.68 8.73
CA ASP A 104 -1.20 -6.88 7.67
C ASP A 104 -2.27 -5.80 7.77
N PRO A 105 -2.43 -4.94 6.75
CA PRO A 105 -3.42 -3.86 6.79
C PRO A 105 -4.87 -4.36 6.90
N ALA A 106 -5.15 -5.62 6.56
CA ALA A 106 -6.47 -6.22 6.72
C ALA A 106 -6.67 -6.87 8.10
N LYS A 107 -5.63 -7.55 8.62
CA LYS A 107 -5.73 -8.39 9.83
C LYS A 107 -5.13 -7.76 11.08
N GLY A 108 -4.14 -6.87 10.94
CA GLY A 108 -3.39 -6.31 12.06
C GLY A 108 -2.00 -6.92 12.23
N LEU A 109 -1.45 -6.89 13.45
CA LEU A 109 -0.15 -7.49 13.73
C LEU A 109 -0.29 -9.00 13.95
N VAL A 110 0.32 -9.78 13.08
CA VAL A 110 0.24 -11.25 13.06
C VAL A 110 1.65 -11.85 13.16
N LYS A 111 1.74 -13.04 13.70
CA LYS A 111 2.98 -13.83 13.77
C LYS A 111 2.78 -15.12 13.02
N TYR A 112 3.77 -15.50 12.23
CA TYR A 112 3.79 -16.75 11.50
C TYR A 112 5.07 -17.52 11.85
N ASN A 113 4.98 -18.86 11.94
CA ASN A 113 6.15 -19.70 11.88
C ASN A 113 6.68 -19.78 10.43
N LEU A 114 7.82 -20.45 10.22
CA LEU A 114 8.45 -20.52 8.91
C LEU A 114 7.56 -21.18 7.85
N GLU A 115 6.91 -22.28 8.19
CA GLU A 115 6.08 -23.05 7.24
C GLU A 115 4.82 -22.29 6.87
N GLU A 116 4.17 -21.64 7.83
CA GLU A 116 3.02 -20.78 7.58
C GLU A 116 3.40 -19.57 6.73
N PHE A 117 4.53 -18.93 7.04
CA PHE A 117 5.04 -17.80 6.28
C PHE A 117 5.29 -18.17 4.82
N LYS A 118 5.96 -19.29 4.57
CA LYS A 118 6.23 -19.79 3.22
C LYS A 118 4.97 -20.03 2.41
N LYS A 119 3.94 -20.65 3.01
CA LYS A 119 2.65 -20.91 2.33
C LYS A 119 2.00 -19.66 1.77
N HIS A 120 2.21 -18.52 2.42
CA HIS A 120 1.61 -17.26 2.01
C HIS A 120 2.51 -16.41 1.09
N TRP A 121 3.83 -16.52 1.25
CA TRP A 121 4.76 -15.61 0.60
C TRP A 121 5.47 -16.21 -0.61
N VAL A 122 5.82 -17.48 -0.57
CA VAL A 122 6.52 -18.14 -1.69
C VAL A 122 5.63 -18.14 -2.92
N SER A 123 6.17 -17.62 -4.02
CA SER A 123 5.45 -17.53 -5.29
C SER A 123 6.08 -18.35 -6.41
N THR A 124 7.34 -18.78 -6.25
CA THR A 124 8.08 -19.54 -7.25
C THR A 124 9.23 -20.35 -6.65
N GLN A 125 9.75 -21.30 -7.43
CA GLN A 125 11.03 -21.96 -7.18
C GLN A 125 11.99 -21.65 -8.31
N SER A 126 13.19 -21.19 -7.96
CA SER A 126 14.23 -20.87 -8.92
C SER A 126 15.58 -21.30 -8.38
N GLY A 127 16.37 -22.07 -9.18
CA GLY A 127 17.66 -22.59 -8.75
C GLY A 127 17.60 -23.56 -7.56
N GLY A 128 16.46 -24.27 -7.36
CA GLY A 128 16.26 -25.16 -6.22
C GLY A 128 15.85 -24.46 -4.92
N GLU A 129 15.69 -23.14 -4.94
CA GLU A 129 15.29 -22.35 -3.79
C GLU A 129 13.87 -21.80 -3.92
N GLU A 130 13.14 -21.79 -2.80
CA GLU A 130 11.83 -21.16 -2.68
C GLU A 130 12.00 -19.64 -2.56
N LYS A 131 11.35 -18.89 -3.47
CA LYS A 131 11.44 -17.43 -3.55
C LYS A 131 10.07 -16.77 -3.56
N GLY A 132 10.03 -15.58 -2.99
CA GLY A 132 8.86 -14.70 -3.00
C GLY A 132 9.23 -13.28 -3.39
N ILE A 133 8.23 -12.48 -3.71
CA ILE A 133 8.42 -11.08 -4.10
C ILE A 133 8.49 -10.21 -2.86
N ALA A 134 9.54 -9.39 -2.77
CA ALA A 134 9.72 -8.37 -1.75
C ALA A 134 10.12 -7.03 -2.36
N MET A 135 9.72 -5.96 -1.69
CA MET A 135 10.16 -4.59 -1.94
C MET A 135 10.88 -4.09 -0.69
N PHE A 136 12.16 -3.86 -0.81
CA PHE A 136 13.02 -3.27 0.20
C PHE A 136 12.97 -1.75 0.10
N LEU A 137 13.05 -1.07 1.24
CA LEU A 137 12.88 0.37 1.34
C LEU A 137 13.92 0.94 2.30
N GLU A 138 14.65 1.95 1.85
CA GLU A 138 15.64 2.67 2.65
C GLU A 138 15.38 4.18 2.58
N PRO A 139 15.32 4.90 3.72
CA PRO A 139 15.15 6.33 3.71
C PRO A 139 16.44 7.02 3.28
N THR A 140 16.33 7.98 2.34
CA THR A 140 17.43 8.87 1.98
C THR A 140 17.34 10.20 2.75
N PRO A 141 18.39 11.05 2.74
CA PRO A 141 18.26 12.40 3.31
C PRO A 141 17.06 13.18 2.78
N ALA A 142 16.76 13.07 1.46
CA ALA A 142 15.62 13.72 0.83
C ALA A 142 14.26 13.27 1.39
N PHE A 143 14.16 12.06 1.96
CA PHE A 143 12.96 11.59 2.63
C PHE A 143 12.63 12.41 3.89
N TYR A 144 13.65 12.85 4.61
CA TYR A 144 13.49 13.64 5.84
C TYR A 144 13.40 15.16 5.58
N GLU A 145 13.94 15.64 4.46
CA GLU A 145 13.91 17.05 4.07
C GLU A 145 12.54 17.48 3.56
N LYS A 146 11.82 16.59 2.92
CA LYS A 146 10.42 16.80 2.56
C LYS A 146 9.56 16.76 3.82
N LYS A 147 9.70 17.77 4.68
CA LYS A 147 8.71 18.10 5.72
C LYS A 147 7.44 18.54 4.99
N MET A 148 6.58 17.74 4.80
CA MET A 148 5.52 17.28 4.87
C MET A 148 4.36 18.00 5.10
N ASP A 149 3.35 17.85 4.34
CA ASP A 149 1.99 18.21 4.72
C ASP A 149 1.70 17.51 6.04
N GLU A 150 1.48 18.30 7.08
CA GLU A 150 1.05 17.83 8.38
C GLU A 150 -0.08 16.83 8.17
N GLU A 151 -0.05 15.71 8.92
CA GLU A 151 -1.17 14.77 8.90
C GLU A 151 -2.46 15.61 9.05
N PRO A 152 -3.35 15.63 8.06
CA PRO A 152 -4.67 16.12 8.35
C PRO A 152 -5.16 15.23 9.49
N LYS A 153 -5.48 15.85 10.64
CA LYS A 153 -6.21 15.14 11.71
C LYS A 153 -7.22 14.28 10.99
N GLU A 154 -7.35 13.02 11.38
CA GLU A 154 -8.35 12.10 10.82
C GLU A 154 -9.76 12.70 11.00
N GLU A 155 -10.02 13.80 10.32
CA GLU A 155 -11.37 14.18 10.00
C GLU A 155 -11.81 13.12 9.01
N ARG A 156 -12.82 12.36 9.40
CA ARG A 156 -13.62 11.50 8.53
C ARG A 156 -14.23 12.39 7.45
N SER A 157 -13.38 12.89 6.58
CA SER A 157 -13.76 13.87 5.58
C SER A 157 -14.32 13.12 4.39
N PHE A 158 -15.59 13.37 4.12
CA PHE A 158 -16.26 13.02 2.86
C PHE A 158 -15.47 13.47 1.62
N LYS A 159 -14.51 14.39 1.76
CA LYS A 159 -13.56 14.78 0.69
C LYS A 159 -12.75 13.61 0.13
N PHE A 160 -12.43 12.61 0.96
CA PHE A 160 -11.77 11.38 0.50
C PHE A 160 -12.68 10.62 -0.48
N LEU A 161 -13.94 10.43 -0.09
CA LEU A 161 -14.94 9.77 -0.94
C LEU A 161 -15.13 10.54 -2.26
N PHE A 162 -15.14 11.87 -2.22
CA PHE A 162 -15.21 12.72 -3.41
C PHE A 162 -14.00 12.58 -4.33
N GLY A 163 -12.78 12.54 -3.79
CA GLY A 163 -11.56 12.31 -4.58
C GLY A 163 -11.61 10.97 -5.31
N TYR A 164 -12.02 9.94 -4.60
CA TYR A 164 -12.13 8.57 -5.10
C TYR A 164 -13.24 8.46 -6.17
N ILE A 165 -14.43 9.00 -5.89
CA ILE A 165 -15.56 9.02 -6.85
C ILE A 165 -15.22 9.82 -8.09
N LYS A 166 -14.61 11.01 -7.96
CA LYS A 166 -14.24 11.86 -9.11
C LYS A 166 -13.26 11.16 -10.04
N GLN A 167 -12.38 10.34 -9.51
CA GLN A 167 -11.43 9.56 -10.28
C GLN A 167 -12.13 8.39 -11.01
N TYR A 168 -13.05 7.69 -10.34
CA TYR A 168 -13.88 6.67 -10.97
C TYR A 168 -14.79 7.24 -12.08
N LEU A 169 -15.39 8.41 -11.83
CA LEU A 169 -16.20 9.11 -12.84
C LEU A 169 -15.36 9.51 -14.07
N LYS A 170 -14.11 9.93 -13.90
CA LYS A 170 -13.22 10.22 -15.00
C LYS A 170 -12.93 8.99 -15.87
N TYR A 171 -12.79 7.81 -15.27
CA TYR A 171 -12.63 6.54 -16.00
C TYR A 171 -13.95 6.03 -16.57
N TYR A 172 -15.07 6.23 -15.90
CA TYR A 172 -16.39 5.87 -16.38
C TYR A 172 -16.76 6.64 -17.66
N ASN A 173 -16.43 7.92 -17.72
CA ASN A 173 -16.63 8.76 -18.91
C ASN A 173 -15.69 8.38 -20.07
N ALA A 174 -14.56 7.73 -19.82
CA ALA A 174 -13.67 7.23 -20.87
C ALA A 174 -14.16 5.89 -21.47
N ILE A 175 -15.06 5.17 -20.77
CA ILE A 175 -15.74 3.99 -21.30
C ILE A 175 -17.06 4.46 -21.90
N LYS A 176 -17.03 4.88 -23.18
CA LYS A 176 -18.25 5.08 -23.96
C LYS A 176 -19.02 3.76 -24.06
N PHE A 177 -19.95 3.55 -23.13
CA PHE A 177 -21.03 2.62 -23.38
C PHE A 177 -21.95 3.23 -24.43
N ASN A 178 -21.97 2.65 -25.61
CA ASN A 178 -22.93 2.97 -26.64
C ASN A 178 -24.36 2.82 -26.07
N GLY A 179 -25.04 3.92 -25.79
CA GLY A 179 -26.48 3.97 -25.60
C GLY A 179 -27.03 4.14 -24.19
N MET A 180 -26.23 4.53 -23.17
CA MET A 180 -26.80 4.84 -21.85
C MET A 180 -26.67 6.32 -21.49
N ASP A 181 -27.79 6.88 -21.08
CA ASP A 181 -28.10 8.31 -20.95
C ASP A 181 -27.22 9.03 -19.89
N ILE A 182 -26.72 10.20 -20.25
CA ILE A 182 -25.84 11.10 -19.48
C ILE A 182 -26.48 11.64 -18.18
N ASN A 183 -27.76 11.38 -17.96
CA ASN A 183 -28.52 11.87 -16.79
C ASN A 183 -28.16 11.21 -15.44
N LEU A 184 -27.52 10.05 -15.45
CA LEU A 184 -27.17 9.34 -14.21
C LEU A 184 -26.01 10.03 -13.47
N GLU A 185 -25.07 10.63 -14.21
CA GLU A 185 -23.90 11.32 -13.64
C GLU A 185 -24.30 12.55 -12.83
N ASN A 186 -25.15 13.38 -13.41
CA ASN A 186 -25.67 14.58 -12.75
C ASN A 186 -26.56 14.25 -11.55
N SER A 187 -27.30 13.15 -11.61
CA SER A 187 -28.14 12.69 -10.49
C SER A 187 -27.33 12.20 -9.31
N ILE A 188 -26.21 11.49 -9.55
CA ILE A 188 -25.31 11.00 -8.49
C ILE A 188 -24.55 12.17 -7.86
N VAL A 189 -24.02 13.10 -8.65
CA VAL A 189 -23.32 14.29 -8.16
C VAL A 189 -24.27 15.15 -7.32
N ASN A 190 -25.47 15.44 -7.81
CA ASN A 190 -26.48 16.22 -7.09
C ASN A 190 -26.97 15.55 -5.82
N TYR A 191 -27.12 14.21 -5.81
CA TYR A 191 -27.46 13.44 -4.62
C TYR A 191 -26.37 13.54 -3.56
N ILE A 192 -25.11 13.38 -3.96
CA ILE A 192 -23.96 13.46 -3.04
C ILE A 192 -23.83 14.90 -2.49
N GLU A 193 -23.99 15.94 -3.32
CA GLU A 193 -23.97 17.33 -2.85
C GLU A 193 -25.13 17.66 -1.90
N SER A 194 -26.28 16.98 -2.02
CA SER A 194 -27.43 17.16 -1.13
C SER A 194 -27.24 16.57 0.27
N ILE A 195 -26.37 15.53 0.38
CA ILE A 195 -26.08 14.90 1.69
C ILE A 195 -24.87 15.56 2.39
N CYS A 196 -24.13 16.42 1.69
CA CYS A 196 -22.96 17.14 2.24
C CYS A 196 -23.27 18.57 2.72
N LYS A 197 -24.53 18.97 2.66
CA LYS A 197 -25.05 20.21 3.28
C LYS A 197 -25.69 19.91 4.62
#